data_f2e256ca1ed35e216bbcb7ac476ef5c8
#
_entry.id   f2e256ca1ed35e216bbcb7ac476ef5c8
#
_cell.length_a   1.000
_cell.length_b   1.000
_cell.length_c   1.000
_cell.angle_alpha   90.00
_cell.angle_beta   90.00
_cell.angle_gamma   90.00
#
_symmetry.space_group_name_H-M   'P 1'
#
loop_
_entity.id
_entity.type
_entity.pdbx_description
1 polymer ?
#
loop_
_entity_poly.entity_id
_entity_poly.type
_entity_poly.pdbx_seq_one_letter_code
_entity_poly.pdbx_strand_id
1 'polypeptide(L)'
;MEISKAEISSAAAASQGNTSPASGSQDLMGSEILIKALQAENVQYIWGYPGGAVLYIYDALYKQDTIQHVLVRHEQAAVHAADGYARATGEVGVALVTSGPGLTNAVTGIATAYMDSIPMAVSYTHLTLPTTP
;
A
#
# COMPACT_ATOMS: atom_id res chain seq x y z
N MET A 1 3.95 33.16 -3.88
CA MET A 1 3.39 33.22 -5.26
C MET A 1 2.87 31.83 -5.54
N GLU A 2 1.61 31.57 -5.18
CA GLU A 2 0.96 30.26 -5.35
C GLU A 2 0.43 30.16 -6.78
N ILE A 3 0.89 29.15 -7.50
CA ILE A 3 0.36 28.84 -8.83
C ILE A 3 -0.96 28.07 -8.62
N SER A 4 -2.05 28.64 -9.12
CA SER A 4 -3.40 28.07 -8.93
C SER A 4 -3.54 26.76 -9.74
N LYS A 5 -4.27 25.80 -9.15
CA LYS A 5 -4.62 24.52 -9.80
C LYS A 5 -5.28 24.67 -11.18
N ALA A 6 -5.88 25.80 -11.45
CA ALA A 6 -6.52 26.12 -12.73
C ALA A 6 -5.50 26.38 -13.85
N GLU A 7 -4.31 26.95 -13.54
CA GLU A 7 -3.27 27.23 -14.53
C GLU A 7 -2.54 25.96 -14.96
N ILE A 8 -2.40 24.99 -14.07
CA ILE A 8 -1.81 23.68 -14.39
C ILE A 8 -2.74 22.88 -15.32
N SER A 9 -4.06 22.98 -15.13
CA SER A 9 -5.06 22.32 -15.99
C SER A 9 -5.11 22.92 -17.40
N SER A 10 -4.89 24.23 -17.55
CA SER A 10 -4.89 24.92 -18.84
C SER A 10 -3.65 24.59 -19.68
N ALA A 11 -2.48 24.43 -19.06
CA ALA A 11 -1.25 24.07 -19.75
C ALA A 11 -1.23 22.63 -20.25
N ALA A 12 -1.94 21.71 -19.58
CA ALA A 12 -2.09 20.33 -20.01
C ALA A 12 -3.03 20.14 -21.22
N ALA A 13 -3.95 21.08 -21.44
CA ALA A 13 -4.92 21.01 -22.57
C ALA A 13 -4.35 21.48 -23.91
N ALA A 14 -3.21 22.19 -23.94
CA ALA A 14 -2.66 22.80 -25.14
C ALA A 14 -1.66 21.92 -25.94
N SER A 15 -1.34 20.71 -25.48
CA SER A 15 -0.35 19.83 -26.15
C SER A 15 -0.94 18.55 -26.77
N GLN A 16 -2.26 18.47 -26.97
CA GLN A 16 -2.87 17.32 -27.65
C GLN A 16 -2.81 17.47 -29.17
N GLY A 17 -1.64 17.22 -29.73
CA GLY A 17 -1.48 16.83 -31.12
C GLY A 17 -2.15 15.45 -31.35
N ASN A 18 -3.08 15.44 -32.27
CA ASN A 18 -3.90 14.31 -32.73
C ASN A 18 -3.04 13.11 -33.14
N THR A 19 -2.88 12.11 -32.28
CA THR A 19 -2.48 10.75 -32.65
C THR A 19 -3.47 9.78 -32.03
N SER A 20 -4.15 9.02 -32.90
CA SER A 20 -5.05 7.93 -32.51
C SER A 20 -4.40 7.03 -31.45
N PRO A 21 -5.11 6.62 -30.37
CA PRO A 21 -4.52 5.74 -29.38
C PRO A 21 -4.41 4.33 -30.00
N ALA A 22 -3.18 3.92 -30.31
CA ALA A 22 -2.87 2.52 -30.27
C ALA A 22 -3.14 2.06 -28.83
N SER A 23 -3.99 1.06 -28.64
CA SER A 23 -4.29 0.42 -27.38
C SER A 23 -3.03 -0.33 -26.89
N GLY A 24 -2.06 0.40 -26.40
CA GLY A 24 -0.92 -0.16 -25.66
C GLY A 24 -1.38 -0.41 -24.24
N SER A 25 -1.66 -1.65 -23.87
CA SER A 25 -1.69 -2.06 -22.49
C SER A 25 -0.34 -1.67 -21.88
N GLN A 26 -0.32 -0.72 -20.98
CA GLN A 26 0.88 -0.46 -20.18
C GLN A 26 1.10 -1.70 -19.31
N ASP A 27 2.16 -2.44 -19.59
CA ASP A 27 2.59 -3.55 -18.73
C ASP A 27 3.05 -2.95 -17.41
N LEU A 28 2.19 -3.04 -16.39
CA LEU A 28 2.49 -2.59 -15.03
C LEU A 28 3.15 -3.73 -14.25
N MET A 29 4.13 -3.40 -13.43
CA MET A 29 4.65 -4.35 -12.45
C MET A 29 3.59 -4.68 -11.40
N GLY A 30 3.61 -5.91 -10.87
CA GLY A 30 2.66 -6.32 -9.83
C GLY A 30 2.68 -5.41 -8.60
N SER A 31 3.83 -4.84 -8.24
CA SER A 31 3.96 -3.85 -7.18
C SER A 31 3.24 -2.54 -7.50
N GLU A 32 3.29 -2.08 -8.73
CA GLU A 32 2.57 -0.87 -9.17
C GLU A 32 1.05 -1.11 -9.21
N ILE A 33 0.63 -2.31 -9.62
CA ILE A 33 -0.78 -2.73 -9.59
C ILE A 33 -1.31 -2.70 -8.16
N LEU A 34 -0.54 -3.24 -7.19
CA LEU A 34 -0.91 -3.22 -5.78
C LEU A 34 -1.10 -1.79 -5.27
N ILE A 35 -0.14 -0.90 -5.54
CA ILE A 35 -0.23 0.50 -5.09
C ILE A 35 -1.42 1.20 -5.73
N LYS A 36 -1.65 1.01 -7.04
CA LYS A 36 -2.82 1.58 -7.72
C LYS A 36 -4.15 1.05 -7.17
N ALA A 37 -4.22 -0.23 -6.81
CA ALA A 37 -5.40 -0.81 -6.18
C ALA A 37 -5.68 -0.16 -4.81
N LEU A 38 -4.65 0.01 -3.98
CA LEU A 38 -4.77 0.69 -2.69
C LEU A 38 -5.18 2.17 -2.85
N GLN A 39 -4.68 2.85 -3.88
CA GLN A 39 -5.12 4.21 -4.22
C GLN A 39 -6.59 4.27 -4.64
N ALA A 40 -7.05 3.30 -5.44
CA ALA A 40 -8.44 3.18 -5.86
C ALA A 40 -9.40 2.93 -4.69
N GLU A 41 -8.93 2.24 -3.65
CA GLU A 41 -9.65 2.02 -2.38
C GLU A 41 -9.51 3.19 -1.40
N ASN A 42 -8.90 4.32 -1.82
CA ASN A 42 -8.68 5.52 -1.01
C ASN A 42 -7.84 5.30 0.25
N VAL A 43 -6.94 4.33 0.24
CA VAL A 43 -6.00 4.10 1.36
C VAL A 43 -5.09 5.31 1.52
N GLN A 44 -5.06 5.90 2.71
CA GLN A 44 -4.25 7.08 3.03
C GLN A 44 -2.95 6.73 3.74
N TYR A 45 -2.94 5.66 4.54
CA TYR A 45 -1.81 5.27 5.36
C TYR A 45 -1.49 3.79 5.22
N ILE A 46 -0.18 3.49 5.16
CA ILE A 46 0.34 2.13 5.27
C ILE A 46 1.38 2.11 6.38
N TRP A 47 1.17 1.27 7.40
CA TRP A 47 2.17 1.01 8.43
C TRP A 47 3.01 -0.19 8.05
N GLY A 48 4.33 -0.07 8.14
CA GLY A 48 5.15 -1.20 7.73
C GLY A 48 6.60 -1.13 8.15
N TYR A 49 7.26 -2.27 7.97
CA TYR A 49 8.70 -2.41 8.14
C TYR A 49 9.29 -3.08 6.90
N PRO A 50 10.27 -2.45 6.21
CA PRO A 50 10.82 -2.97 4.96
C PRO A 50 11.61 -4.25 5.18
N GLY A 51 11.61 -5.10 4.14
CA GLY A 51 12.43 -6.30 4.07
C GLY A 51 12.60 -6.75 2.63
N GLY A 52 13.54 -7.66 2.37
CA GLY A 52 13.96 -8.03 1.02
C GLY A 52 12.83 -8.43 0.08
N ALA A 53 11.83 -9.16 0.58
CA ALA A 53 10.73 -9.67 -0.24
C ALA A 53 9.72 -8.60 -0.69
N VAL A 54 9.70 -7.42 -0.06
CA VAL A 54 8.75 -6.33 -0.36
C VAL A 54 9.42 -5.10 -0.97
N LEU A 55 10.70 -5.17 -1.34
CA LEU A 55 11.45 -4.04 -1.87
C LEU A 55 10.80 -3.40 -3.09
N TYR A 56 10.28 -4.19 -4.03
CA TYR A 56 9.59 -3.65 -5.22
C TYR A 56 8.29 -2.93 -4.86
N ILE A 57 7.60 -3.35 -3.80
CA ILE A 57 6.40 -2.66 -3.30
C ILE A 57 6.80 -1.33 -2.69
N TYR A 58 7.87 -1.29 -1.89
CA TYR A 58 8.39 -0.05 -1.32
C TYR A 58 8.92 0.91 -2.39
N ASP A 59 9.52 0.41 -3.47
CA ASP A 59 9.95 1.24 -4.61
C ASP A 59 8.73 1.87 -5.33
N ALA A 60 7.66 1.09 -5.54
CA ALA A 60 6.43 1.62 -6.10
C ALA A 60 5.73 2.61 -5.15
N LEU A 61 5.74 2.34 -3.84
CA LEU A 61 5.19 3.23 -2.82
C LEU A 61 5.96 4.56 -2.74
N TYR A 62 7.27 4.54 -2.93
CA TYR A 62 8.11 5.74 -2.93
C TYR A 62 7.85 6.66 -4.14
N LYS A 63 7.39 6.12 -5.27
CA LYS A 63 7.15 6.85 -6.53
C LYS A 63 5.79 7.58 -6.57
N GLN A 64 5.01 7.52 -5.51
CA GLN A 64 3.71 8.17 -5.40
C GLN A 64 3.62 9.01 -4.11
N ASP A 65 2.66 9.92 -4.03
CA ASP A 65 2.51 10.89 -2.94
C ASP A 65 1.13 10.89 -2.27
N THR A 66 0.25 9.99 -2.69
CA THR A 66 -1.14 9.92 -2.19
C THR A 66 -1.29 9.03 -0.96
N ILE A 67 -0.44 7.99 -0.83
CA ILE A 67 -0.42 7.09 0.32
C ILE A 67 0.80 7.40 1.17
N GLN A 68 0.60 7.72 2.43
CA GLN A 68 1.67 7.98 3.38
C GLN A 68 2.14 6.68 4.02
N HIS A 69 3.44 6.38 3.91
CA HIS A 69 4.06 5.28 4.62
C HIS A 69 4.51 5.71 6.02
N VAL A 70 4.10 4.95 7.03
CA VAL A 70 4.53 5.14 8.43
C VAL A 70 5.46 4.00 8.81
N LEU A 71 6.76 4.32 8.91
CA LEU A 71 7.79 3.36 9.28
C LEU A 71 7.66 3.02 10.78
N VAL A 72 7.54 1.74 11.07
CA VAL A 72 7.57 1.20 12.43
C VAL A 72 8.93 0.55 12.71
N ARG A 73 9.17 0.14 13.95
CA ARG A 73 10.39 -0.58 14.35
C ARG A 73 10.18 -2.07 14.58
N HIS A 74 8.93 -2.52 14.49
CA HIS A 74 8.55 -3.92 14.66
C HIS A 74 7.20 -4.14 13.97
N GLU A 75 7.01 -5.26 13.31
CA GLU A 75 5.81 -5.53 12.51
C GLU A 75 4.54 -5.66 13.34
N GLN A 76 4.65 -6.13 14.58
CA GLN A 76 3.53 -6.13 15.53
C GLN A 76 2.98 -4.71 15.74
N ALA A 77 3.87 -3.72 15.84
CA ALA A 77 3.47 -2.33 15.98
C ALA A 77 2.76 -1.81 14.71
N ALA A 78 3.18 -2.25 13.51
CA ALA A 78 2.49 -1.89 12.27
C ALA A 78 1.04 -2.35 12.29
N VAL A 79 0.81 -3.62 12.67
CA VAL A 79 -0.54 -4.19 12.67
C VAL A 79 -1.41 -3.57 13.77
N HIS A 80 -0.87 -3.34 14.97
CA HIS A 80 -1.61 -2.65 16.02
C HIS A 80 -1.91 -1.18 15.69
N ALA A 81 -1.02 -0.49 14.96
CA ALA A 81 -1.31 0.87 14.49
C ALA A 81 -2.43 0.88 13.45
N ALA A 82 -2.41 -0.08 12.50
CA ALA A 82 -3.48 -0.26 11.53
C ALA A 82 -4.82 -0.62 12.20
N ASP A 83 -4.80 -1.50 13.21
CA ASP A 83 -5.98 -1.84 14.03
C ASP A 83 -6.52 -0.59 14.74
N GLY A 84 -5.65 0.19 15.40
CA GLY A 84 -6.04 1.43 16.07
C GLY A 84 -6.63 2.48 15.12
N TYR A 85 -6.06 2.61 13.92
CA TYR A 85 -6.59 3.48 12.87
C TYR A 85 -8.00 3.05 12.44
N ALA A 86 -8.19 1.75 12.17
CA ALA A 86 -9.50 1.25 11.78
C ALA A 86 -10.56 1.46 12.86
N ARG A 87 -10.21 1.25 14.14
CA ARG A 87 -11.11 1.54 15.27
C ARG A 87 -11.48 3.01 15.39
N ALA A 88 -10.53 3.91 15.12
CA ALA A 88 -10.71 5.34 15.29
C ALA A 88 -11.47 6.00 14.14
N THR A 89 -11.29 5.50 12.91
CA THR A 89 -11.83 6.13 11.70
C THR A 89 -13.01 5.38 11.07
N GLY A 90 -13.13 4.08 11.33
CA GLY A 90 -14.04 3.19 10.61
C GLY A 90 -13.52 2.75 9.23
N GLU A 91 -12.34 3.21 8.82
CA GLU A 91 -11.69 2.85 7.56
C GLU A 91 -10.86 1.57 7.70
N VAL A 92 -10.50 0.95 6.59
CA VAL A 92 -9.64 -0.25 6.62
C VAL A 92 -8.20 0.14 6.97
N GLY A 93 -7.65 -0.44 8.03
CA GLY A 93 -6.24 -0.29 8.38
C GLY A 93 -5.34 -1.16 7.48
N VAL A 94 -4.25 -0.60 6.94
CA VAL A 94 -3.35 -1.34 6.03
C VAL A 94 -1.96 -1.47 6.61
N ALA A 95 -1.46 -2.70 6.70
CA ALA A 95 -0.09 -2.99 7.12
C ALA A 95 0.68 -3.71 6.03
N LEU A 96 1.96 -3.37 5.84
CA LEU A 96 2.89 -3.99 4.90
C LEU A 96 4.07 -4.59 5.65
N VAL A 97 4.21 -5.92 5.59
CA VAL A 97 5.27 -6.64 6.28
C VAL A 97 6.01 -7.56 5.31
N THR A 98 7.27 -7.89 5.62
CA THR A 98 8.04 -8.82 4.81
C THR A 98 7.65 -10.28 5.11
N SER A 99 8.11 -11.19 4.27
CA SER A 99 7.93 -12.65 4.46
C SER A 99 8.67 -13.17 5.70
N GLY A 100 8.33 -14.39 6.11
CA GLY A 100 9.00 -15.07 7.22
C GLY A 100 8.79 -14.37 8.56
N PRO A 101 9.86 -13.91 9.24
CA PRO A 101 9.74 -13.30 10.57
C PRO A 101 8.88 -12.03 10.57
N GLY A 102 8.80 -11.29 9.45
CA GLY A 102 7.93 -10.13 9.35
C GLY A 102 6.47 -10.50 9.54
N LEU A 103 5.99 -11.53 8.84
CA LEU A 103 4.63 -12.01 9.02
C LEU A 103 4.40 -12.62 10.40
N THR A 104 5.33 -13.46 10.90
CA THR A 104 5.16 -14.08 12.22
C THR A 104 5.13 -13.08 13.36
N ASN A 105 5.89 -11.98 13.25
CA ASN A 105 5.83 -10.86 14.18
C ASN A 105 4.48 -10.11 14.14
N ALA A 106 3.79 -10.14 13.02
CA ALA A 106 2.49 -9.50 12.84
C ALA A 106 1.31 -10.31 13.44
N VAL A 107 1.49 -11.61 13.69
CA VAL A 107 0.41 -12.54 14.07
C VAL A 107 -0.39 -12.05 15.28
N THR A 108 0.26 -11.54 16.32
CA THR A 108 -0.43 -11.04 17.51
C THR A 108 -1.44 -9.93 17.17
N GLY A 109 -1.02 -8.95 16.37
CA GLY A 109 -1.90 -7.86 15.96
C GLY A 109 -3.03 -8.34 15.04
N ILE A 110 -2.74 -9.28 14.13
CA ILE A 110 -3.75 -9.90 13.26
C ILE A 110 -4.80 -10.65 14.11
N ALA A 111 -4.35 -11.44 15.09
CA ALA A 111 -5.25 -12.15 15.99
C ALA A 111 -6.13 -11.20 16.82
N THR A 112 -5.57 -10.09 17.31
CA THR A 112 -6.32 -9.06 18.03
C THR A 112 -7.44 -8.47 17.16
N ALA A 113 -7.11 -8.03 15.95
CA ALA A 113 -8.09 -7.46 15.03
C ALA A 113 -9.16 -8.49 14.62
N TYR A 114 -8.75 -9.74 14.38
CA TYR A 114 -9.67 -10.82 14.05
C TYR A 114 -10.70 -11.10 15.15
N MET A 115 -10.25 -11.17 16.41
CA MET A 115 -11.13 -11.42 17.56
C MET A 115 -12.17 -10.33 17.76
N ASP A 116 -11.83 -9.09 17.43
CA ASP A 116 -12.69 -7.92 17.59
C ASP A 116 -13.41 -7.53 16.28
N SER A 117 -13.26 -8.32 15.21
CA SER A 117 -13.85 -8.05 13.88
C SER A 117 -13.46 -6.68 13.30
N ILE A 118 -12.23 -6.25 13.52
CA ILE A 118 -11.72 -4.97 12.99
C ILE A 118 -11.25 -5.16 11.55
N PRO A 119 -11.68 -4.30 10.59
CA PRO A 119 -11.31 -4.42 9.20
C PRO A 119 -9.85 -4.03 8.98
N MET A 120 -9.03 -4.99 8.54
CA MET A 120 -7.62 -4.77 8.23
C MET A 120 -7.19 -5.53 6.99
N ALA A 121 -6.27 -4.93 6.23
CA ALA A 121 -5.52 -5.58 5.18
C ALA A 121 -4.05 -5.70 5.58
N VAL A 122 -3.53 -6.91 5.61
CA VAL A 122 -2.10 -7.17 5.86
C VAL A 122 -1.49 -7.75 4.60
N SER A 123 -0.64 -6.98 3.94
CA SER A 123 0.09 -7.41 2.75
C SER A 123 1.47 -7.96 3.13
N TYR A 124 1.78 -9.16 2.60
CA TYR A 124 3.10 -9.78 2.74
C TYR A 124 3.39 -10.62 1.49
N THR A 125 4.66 -10.85 1.19
CA THR A 125 5.05 -11.75 0.11
C THR A 125 5.44 -13.11 0.69
N HIS A 126 4.67 -14.07 0.32
CA HIS A 126 4.54 -15.49 0.68
C HIS A 126 5.27 -16.06 1.90
N LEU A 127 4.47 -16.72 2.72
CA LEU A 127 4.91 -17.77 3.62
C LEU A 127 4.82 -19.09 2.85
N THR A 128 5.93 -19.66 2.40
CA THR A 128 5.94 -21.06 2.00
C THR A 128 5.90 -21.89 3.27
N LEU A 129 4.72 -22.40 3.61
CA LEU A 129 4.64 -23.52 4.53
C LEU A 129 5.37 -24.69 3.86
N PRO A 130 6.31 -25.38 4.53
CA PRO A 130 6.87 -26.61 3.98
C PRO A 130 5.71 -27.57 3.79
N THR A 131 5.37 -27.82 2.52
CA THR A 131 4.52 -28.97 2.21
C THR A 131 5.38 -30.18 2.45
N THR A 132 5.25 -30.79 3.60
CA THR A 132 5.76 -32.16 3.82
C THR A 132 5.13 -33.08 2.81
N PRO A 133 5.92 -33.90 2.11
CA PRO A 133 5.39 -34.91 1.20
C PRO A 133 4.56 -35.94 1.95
#